data_5a94a1a226a2313ed8cdea0146d7d662
#
_entry.id   5a94a1a226a2313ed8cdea0146d7d662
#
_cell.length_a   1.000
_cell.length_b   1.000
_cell.length_c   1.000
_cell.angle_alpha   90.00
_cell.angle_beta   90.00
_cell.angle_gamma   90.00
#
_symmetry.space_group_name_H-M   'P 1'
#
loop_
_entity.id
_entity.type
_entity.pdbx_description
1 polymer ?
#
loop_
_entity_poly.entity_id
_entity_poly.type
_entity_poly.pdbx_seq_one_letter_code
_entity_poly.pdbx_strand_id
1 'polypeptide(L)'
;SIKIKNPLVLIAGILDLTALTMKRAVKNKAGAITTKAIGSEERKGHKNPTVIANEHYMMNAMGLCNPGYENYKYEIREFKKTNIPLIANIFADTPERFAALAKNLENYGVDALELNLSCPNVSKEEKLGHIIGKDPDMVEQYVKKVKRAVRIPVIAKLTPNVNDITELAKAAEEAKADMVSAINTAGPGMEINIEAAAPVLANKFGGISGPAIKPLAVASVYKIYDTVKIPIIGIGGITTGRDAIEMIMAGASAVGIGSAIYYQGIEVFNKILKEMQDWMDKNNYSKIKDLIGIAHQ
;
A
#
# COMPACT_ATOMS: atom_id res chain seq x y z
N SER A 1 14.80 9.18 4.78
CA SER A 1 14.28 8.00 5.48
C SER A 1 13.17 8.38 6.45
N ILE A 2 12.18 7.51 6.63
CA ILE A 2 11.08 7.67 7.58
C ILE A 2 11.44 6.86 8.84
N LYS A 3 11.40 7.50 10.03
CA LYS A 3 11.58 6.80 11.30
C LYS A 3 10.22 6.34 11.83
N ILE A 4 10.06 5.04 12.03
CA ILE A 4 8.86 4.41 12.58
C ILE A 4 9.18 3.71 13.90
N LYS A 5 8.22 3.68 14.83
CA LYS A 5 8.40 3.09 16.16
C LYS A 5 8.40 1.55 16.15
N ASN A 6 7.73 0.97 15.18
CA ASN A 6 7.63 -0.47 14.94
C ASN A 6 7.34 -0.70 13.44
N PRO A 7 7.49 -1.90 12.90
CA PRO A 7 7.42 -2.13 11.46
C PRO A 7 6.00 -2.17 10.86
N LEU A 8 4.94 -2.00 11.64
CA LEU A 8 3.57 -2.12 11.14
C LEU A 8 3.05 -0.80 10.56
N VAL A 9 2.64 -0.82 9.30
CA VAL A 9 2.09 0.33 8.57
C VAL A 9 0.61 0.06 8.26
N LEU A 10 -0.30 1.00 8.62
CA LEU A 10 -1.65 0.97 8.04
C LEU A 10 -1.54 1.31 6.56
N ILE A 11 -1.99 0.39 5.69
CA ILE A 11 -1.97 0.63 4.23
C ILE A 11 -3.19 1.42 3.74
N ALA A 12 -3.07 1.99 2.53
CA ALA A 12 -4.16 2.65 1.85
C ALA A 12 -5.32 1.69 1.54
N GLY A 13 -6.56 2.13 1.79
CA GLY A 13 -7.79 1.44 1.43
C GLY A 13 -8.70 1.05 2.59
N ILE A 14 -8.27 1.17 3.84
CA ILE A 14 -9.07 0.83 5.02
C ILE A 14 -8.74 1.76 6.20
N LEU A 15 -9.77 2.36 6.83
CA LEU A 15 -9.66 3.26 7.98
C LEU A 15 -8.72 4.47 7.79
N ASP A 16 -8.48 4.87 6.57
CA ASP A 16 -7.46 5.81 6.13
C ASP A 16 -8.02 7.12 5.54
N LEU A 17 -9.36 7.30 5.59
CA LEU A 17 -10.04 8.45 5.00
C LEU A 17 -10.07 9.67 5.92
N THR A 18 -10.22 9.48 7.23
CA THR A 18 -10.33 10.57 8.20
C THR A 18 -9.26 10.50 9.29
N ALA A 19 -8.88 11.65 9.84
CA ALA A 19 -7.95 11.71 10.97
C ALA A 19 -8.44 10.88 12.16
N LEU A 20 -9.74 10.83 12.39
CA LEU A 20 -10.33 10.05 13.48
C LEU A 20 -10.06 8.54 13.31
N THR A 21 -10.32 8.00 12.12
CA THR A 21 -10.10 6.57 11.85
C THR A 21 -8.61 6.23 11.84
N MET A 22 -7.76 7.08 11.25
CA MET A 22 -6.31 6.94 11.29
C MET A 22 -5.75 6.96 12.73
N LYS A 23 -6.23 7.88 13.59
CA LYS A 23 -5.86 7.94 15.01
C LYS A 23 -6.25 6.67 15.79
N ARG A 24 -7.32 5.97 15.39
CA ARG A 24 -7.67 4.66 15.99
C ARG A 24 -6.59 3.61 15.69
N ALA A 25 -6.03 3.58 14.48
CA ALA A 25 -4.92 2.68 14.16
C ALA A 25 -3.65 3.04 14.99
N VAL A 26 -3.37 4.34 15.17
CA VAL A 26 -2.28 4.78 16.04
C VAL A 26 -2.46 4.34 17.48
N LYS A 27 -3.69 4.44 18.05
CA LYS A 27 -4.00 3.94 19.41
C LYS A 27 -3.74 2.43 19.53
N ASN A 28 -3.91 1.70 18.44
CA ASN A 28 -3.62 0.28 18.34
C ASN A 28 -2.20 -0.03 17.85
N LYS A 29 -1.28 0.94 17.99
CA LYS A 29 0.18 0.79 17.75
C LYS A 29 0.58 0.64 16.28
N ALA A 30 -0.19 1.15 15.31
CA ALA A 30 0.36 1.34 13.97
C ALA A 30 1.59 2.27 14.03
N GLY A 31 2.70 1.86 13.42
CA GLY A 31 3.98 2.58 13.41
C GLY A 31 4.02 3.73 12.40
N ALA A 32 3.25 3.64 11.32
CA ALA A 32 2.98 4.67 10.33
C ALA A 32 1.60 4.47 9.72
N ILE A 33 1.09 5.51 9.07
CA ILE A 33 -0.23 5.51 8.43
C ILE A 33 -0.07 5.91 6.97
N THR A 34 -0.68 5.14 6.05
CA THR A 34 -0.85 5.54 4.65
C THR A 34 -2.30 5.98 4.44
N THR A 35 -2.49 7.15 3.83
CA THR A 35 -3.83 7.71 3.59
C THR A 35 -4.56 6.97 2.48
N LYS A 36 -5.87 7.18 2.40
CA LYS A 36 -6.65 6.89 1.18
C LYS A 36 -5.96 7.48 -0.04
N ALA A 37 -6.06 6.81 -1.17
CA ALA A 37 -5.56 7.34 -2.42
C ALA A 37 -6.21 8.70 -2.73
N ILE A 38 -5.39 9.76 -2.78
CA ILE A 38 -5.81 11.14 -2.96
C ILE A 38 -5.56 11.54 -4.41
N GLY A 39 -6.59 12.08 -5.06
CA GLY A 39 -6.49 12.69 -6.39
C GLY A 39 -6.52 14.22 -6.35
N SER A 40 -6.34 14.85 -7.50
CA SER A 40 -6.45 16.30 -7.65
C SER A 40 -7.86 16.82 -7.36
N GLU A 41 -8.87 16.01 -7.66
CA GLU A 41 -10.29 16.36 -7.57
C GLU A 41 -11.07 15.28 -6.83
N GLU A 42 -12.27 15.62 -6.36
CA GLU A 42 -13.21 14.65 -5.79
C GLU A 42 -13.58 13.58 -6.82
N ARG A 43 -13.66 12.32 -6.35
CA ARG A 43 -14.06 11.19 -7.16
C ARG A 43 -15.02 10.30 -6.37
N LYS A 44 -16.21 10.04 -6.93
CA LYS A 44 -17.26 9.22 -6.28
C LYS A 44 -16.91 7.73 -6.23
N GLY A 45 -16.07 7.25 -7.17
CA GLY A 45 -15.77 5.83 -7.34
C GLY A 45 -16.87 5.07 -8.10
N HIS A 46 -16.80 3.74 -8.03
CA HIS A 46 -17.76 2.87 -8.71
C HIS A 46 -19.08 2.73 -7.94
N LYS A 47 -20.14 2.26 -8.62
CA LYS A 47 -21.40 1.90 -7.99
C LYS A 47 -21.26 0.65 -7.12
N ASN A 48 -22.06 0.57 -6.05
CA ASN A 48 -22.11 -0.62 -5.20
C ASN A 48 -22.81 -1.81 -5.92
N PRO A 49 -22.44 -3.06 -5.56
CA PRO A 49 -21.42 -3.46 -4.57
C PRO A 49 -19.98 -3.25 -5.11
N THR A 50 -19.14 -2.68 -4.26
CA THR A 50 -17.72 -2.40 -4.60
C THR A 50 -16.74 -3.28 -3.86
N VAL A 51 -17.19 -4.02 -2.84
CA VAL A 51 -16.36 -4.91 -2.03
C VAL A 51 -17.15 -6.18 -1.73
N ILE A 52 -16.47 -7.30 -1.84
CA ILE A 52 -16.91 -8.60 -1.31
C ILE A 52 -15.79 -9.21 -0.50
N ALA A 53 -16.15 -10.02 0.50
CA ALA A 53 -15.18 -10.72 1.33
C ALA A 53 -15.74 -12.07 1.78
N ASN A 54 -14.87 -13.06 1.85
CA ASN A 54 -15.10 -14.36 2.46
C ASN A 54 -13.92 -14.70 3.39
N GLU A 55 -13.86 -15.90 3.93
CA GLU A 55 -12.80 -16.33 4.84
C GLU A 55 -11.39 -16.37 4.21
N HIS A 56 -11.29 -16.45 2.88
CA HIS A 56 -10.03 -16.64 2.17
C HIS A 56 -9.49 -15.34 1.56
N TYR A 57 -10.37 -14.47 1.05
CA TYR A 57 -9.99 -13.23 0.37
C TYR A 57 -11.01 -12.12 0.48
N MET A 58 -10.55 -10.92 0.21
CA MET A 58 -11.38 -9.78 -0.15
C MET A 58 -11.15 -9.44 -1.62
N MET A 59 -12.22 -9.05 -2.32
CA MET A 59 -12.12 -8.50 -3.67
C MET A 59 -12.81 -7.14 -3.72
N ASN A 60 -12.17 -6.15 -4.34
CA ASN A 60 -12.71 -4.81 -4.39
C ASN A 60 -12.52 -4.13 -5.75
N ALA A 61 -13.47 -3.25 -6.04
CA ALA A 61 -13.45 -2.32 -7.17
C ALA A 61 -13.97 -0.96 -6.70
N MET A 62 -13.20 -0.27 -5.87
CA MET A 62 -13.60 1.02 -5.26
C MET A 62 -13.63 2.19 -6.25
N GLY A 63 -12.82 2.14 -7.32
CA GLY A 63 -12.77 3.19 -8.34
C GLY A 63 -12.11 4.50 -7.85
N LEU A 64 -11.14 4.41 -6.95
CA LEU A 64 -10.36 5.55 -6.43
C LEU A 64 -11.23 6.66 -5.77
N CYS A 65 -12.35 6.30 -5.13
CA CYS A 65 -13.18 7.28 -4.44
C CYS A 65 -12.37 8.06 -3.40
N ASN A 66 -12.42 9.39 -3.46
CA ASN A 66 -11.69 10.29 -2.56
C ASN A 66 -12.28 11.71 -2.63
N PRO A 67 -12.06 12.57 -1.62
CA PRO A 67 -12.63 13.92 -1.56
C PRO A 67 -11.84 14.98 -2.36
N GLY A 68 -10.73 14.61 -3.02
CA GLY A 68 -9.77 15.56 -3.57
C GLY A 68 -8.80 16.11 -2.51
N TYR A 69 -7.61 16.54 -2.95
CA TYR A 69 -6.54 16.92 -2.03
C TYR A 69 -6.88 18.17 -1.18
N GLU A 70 -7.63 19.11 -1.72
CA GLU A 70 -7.99 20.34 -1.00
C GLU A 70 -8.87 20.03 0.21
N ASN A 71 -9.89 19.18 0.02
CA ASN A 71 -10.77 18.74 1.10
C ASN A 71 -10.06 17.83 2.10
N TYR A 72 -8.96 17.16 1.69
CA TYR A 72 -8.16 16.30 2.57
C TYR A 72 -7.20 17.07 3.48
N LYS A 73 -6.98 18.36 3.23
CA LYS A 73 -6.07 19.24 4.02
C LYS A 73 -6.40 19.28 5.51
N TYR A 74 -7.69 19.30 5.84
CA TYR A 74 -8.14 19.29 7.24
C TYR A 74 -7.74 17.98 7.94
N GLU A 75 -7.96 16.85 7.29
CA GLU A 75 -7.64 15.53 7.83
C GLU A 75 -6.13 15.37 8.08
N ILE A 76 -5.30 15.84 7.15
CA ILE A 76 -3.85 15.85 7.30
C ILE A 76 -3.47 16.68 8.54
N ARG A 77 -3.96 17.91 8.67
CA ARG A 77 -3.66 18.78 9.80
C ARG A 77 -4.08 18.17 11.14
N GLU A 78 -5.27 17.59 11.20
CA GLU A 78 -5.76 16.94 12.42
C GLU A 78 -4.93 15.70 12.76
N PHE A 79 -4.54 14.90 11.79
CA PHE A 79 -3.69 13.72 12.01
C PHE A 79 -2.28 14.14 12.46
N LYS A 80 -1.70 15.16 11.88
CA LYS A 80 -0.34 15.67 12.21
C LYS A 80 -0.20 16.22 13.62
N LYS A 81 -1.28 16.32 14.39
CA LYS A 81 -1.22 16.53 15.86
C LYS A 81 -0.68 15.29 16.58
N THR A 82 -0.58 14.16 15.89
CA THR A 82 0.16 12.97 16.37
C THR A 82 1.62 13.03 15.95
N ASN A 83 2.48 12.29 16.65
CA ASN A 83 3.91 12.15 16.30
C ASN A 83 4.16 10.88 15.44
N ILE A 84 3.15 10.41 14.71
CA ILE A 84 3.24 9.23 13.87
C ILE A 84 3.37 9.66 12.41
N PRO A 85 4.31 9.06 11.65
CA PRO A 85 4.48 9.38 10.24
C PRO A 85 3.21 9.16 9.42
N LEU A 86 2.90 10.14 8.55
CA LEU A 86 1.79 10.11 7.61
C LEU A 86 2.34 10.03 6.18
N ILE A 87 2.03 8.95 5.50
CA ILE A 87 2.36 8.70 4.11
C ILE A 87 1.12 9.04 3.27
N ALA A 88 1.21 10.00 2.38
CA ALA A 88 0.08 10.29 1.49
C ALA A 88 0.15 9.38 0.25
N ASN A 89 -0.84 8.51 0.08
CA ASN A 89 -1.01 7.75 -1.15
C ASN A 89 -1.67 8.65 -2.20
N ILE A 90 -1.08 8.75 -3.39
CA ILE A 90 -1.53 9.67 -4.44
C ILE A 90 -1.66 8.99 -5.81
N PHE A 91 -2.56 9.50 -6.62
CA PHE A 91 -2.71 9.09 -8.01
C PHE A 91 -3.01 10.28 -8.93
N ALA A 92 -2.57 10.21 -10.17
CA ALA A 92 -2.89 11.13 -11.24
C ALA A 92 -2.74 10.43 -12.60
N ASP A 93 -3.07 11.10 -13.67
CA ASP A 93 -3.02 10.60 -15.05
C ASP A 93 -1.73 10.98 -15.80
N THR A 94 -1.07 12.05 -15.38
CA THR A 94 0.19 12.52 -15.99
C THR A 94 1.29 12.74 -14.94
N PRO A 95 2.57 12.66 -15.33
CA PRO A 95 3.69 12.95 -14.44
C PRO A 95 3.63 14.37 -13.85
N GLU A 96 3.18 15.35 -14.64
CA GLU A 96 3.02 16.75 -14.23
C GLU A 96 1.98 16.89 -13.11
N ARG A 97 0.80 16.25 -13.28
CA ARG A 97 -0.27 16.28 -12.29
C ARG A 97 0.12 15.53 -11.01
N PHE A 98 0.86 14.40 -11.14
CA PHE A 98 1.45 13.74 -9.97
C PHE A 98 2.40 14.67 -9.21
N ALA A 99 3.30 15.35 -9.91
CA ALA A 99 4.28 16.26 -9.30
C ALA A 99 3.59 17.47 -8.63
N ALA A 100 2.57 18.05 -9.25
CA ALA A 100 1.80 19.15 -8.68
C ALA A 100 1.05 18.72 -7.41
N LEU A 101 0.37 17.57 -7.46
CA LEU A 101 -0.33 17.01 -6.30
C LEU A 101 0.64 16.68 -5.16
N ALA A 102 1.78 16.06 -5.49
CA ALA A 102 2.84 15.75 -4.53
C ALA A 102 3.35 17.00 -3.80
N LYS A 103 3.57 18.11 -4.54
CA LYS A 103 4.00 19.37 -3.98
C LYS A 103 2.98 19.99 -3.02
N ASN A 104 1.70 19.92 -3.38
CA ASN A 104 0.62 20.41 -2.52
C ASN A 104 0.55 19.63 -1.20
N LEU A 105 0.67 18.30 -1.26
CA LEU A 105 0.62 17.47 -0.05
C LEU A 105 1.89 17.60 0.81
N GLU A 106 3.07 17.79 0.20
CA GLU A 106 4.28 18.17 0.93
C GLU A 106 4.05 19.49 1.72
N ASN A 107 3.44 20.49 1.10
CA ASN A 107 3.11 21.76 1.75
C ASN A 107 2.06 21.61 2.88
N TYR A 108 1.22 20.54 2.82
CA TYR A 108 0.29 20.22 3.91
C TYR A 108 0.97 19.51 5.08
N GLY A 109 2.23 19.09 4.92
CA GLY A 109 3.07 18.54 5.98
C GLY A 109 3.00 17.02 6.12
N VAL A 110 2.70 16.28 5.05
CA VAL A 110 2.86 14.82 5.04
C VAL A 110 4.36 14.46 5.13
N ASP A 111 4.68 13.28 5.68
CA ASP A 111 6.06 12.87 5.92
C ASP A 111 6.67 12.11 4.73
N ALA A 112 5.83 11.56 3.86
CA ALA A 112 6.22 10.86 2.63
C ALA A 112 5.06 10.77 1.66
N LEU A 113 5.36 10.36 0.43
CA LEU A 113 4.39 10.10 -0.65
C LEU A 113 4.48 8.65 -1.08
N GLU A 114 3.33 7.97 -1.23
CA GLU A 114 3.23 6.69 -1.90
C GLU A 114 2.54 6.89 -3.25
N LEU A 115 3.26 6.64 -4.34
CA LEU A 115 2.73 6.78 -5.70
C LEU A 115 1.94 5.52 -6.06
N ASN A 116 0.62 5.65 -6.18
CA ASN A 116 -0.24 4.56 -6.63
C ASN A 116 -0.20 4.46 -8.16
N LEU A 117 0.84 3.82 -8.67
CA LEU A 117 1.10 3.67 -10.10
C LEU A 117 0.21 2.59 -10.75
N SER A 118 -0.50 1.79 -9.97
CA SER A 118 -1.05 0.51 -10.42
C SER A 118 -2.44 0.18 -9.86
N CYS A 119 -3.37 1.14 -9.85
CA CYS A 119 -4.74 0.81 -9.47
C CYS A 119 -5.43 0.04 -10.61
N PRO A 120 -5.82 -1.24 -10.43
CA PRO A 120 -6.43 -2.05 -11.49
C PRO A 120 -7.89 -1.68 -11.79
N ASN A 121 -8.50 -0.82 -10.97
CA ASN A 121 -9.94 -0.55 -10.95
C ASN A 121 -10.32 0.74 -11.67
N VAL A 122 -9.61 1.11 -12.73
CA VAL A 122 -9.90 2.30 -13.54
C VAL A 122 -10.06 1.89 -15.00
N SER A 123 -11.00 2.51 -15.71
CA SER A 123 -11.27 2.17 -17.10
C SER A 123 -10.05 2.46 -18.00
N LYS A 124 -9.93 1.72 -19.11
CA LYS A 124 -8.85 1.91 -20.10
C LYS A 124 -8.87 3.33 -20.71
N GLU A 125 -10.03 3.97 -20.74
CA GLU A 125 -10.20 5.32 -21.28
C GLU A 125 -9.61 6.39 -20.35
N GLU A 126 -9.54 6.13 -19.05
CA GLU A 126 -9.04 7.13 -18.08
C GLU A 126 -7.51 7.13 -17.92
N LYS A 127 -6.77 6.22 -18.57
CA LYS A 127 -5.29 6.09 -18.51
C LYS A 127 -4.68 6.19 -17.10
N LEU A 128 -5.48 5.91 -16.07
CA LEU A 128 -5.07 6.01 -14.67
C LEU A 128 -4.52 4.66 -14.17
N GLY A 129 -3.31 4.65 -13.67
CA GLY A 129 -2.71 3.59 -12.86
C GLY A 129 -2.52 2.22 -13.51
N HIS A 130 -3.48 1.71 -14.28
CA HIS A 130 -3.42 0.34 -14.82
C HIS A 130 -2.33 0.14 -15.89
N ILE A 131 -2.07 1.16 -16.69
CA ILE A 131 -1.02 1.13 -17.74
C ILE A 131 0.32 1.52 -17.13
N ILE A 132 0.37 2.60 -16.35
CA ILE A 132 1.58 3.16 -15.76
C ILE A 132 2.35 2.10 -14.97
N GLY A 133 1.68 1.39 -14.09
CA GLY A 133 2.33 0.41 -13.20
C GLY A 133 2.72 -0.90 -13.85
N LYS A 134 2.53 -1.08 -15.17
CA LYS A 134 2.95 -2.28 -15.91
C LYS A 134 4.15 -2.05 -16.82
N ASP A 135 4.54 -0.81 -16.99
CA ASP A 135 5.60 -0.38 -17.90
C ASP A 135 6.75 0.25 -17.08
N PRO A 136 7.95 -0.36 -17.06
CA PRO A 136 9.10 0.16 -16.33
C PRO A 136 9.48 1.59 -16.73
N ASP A 137 9.41 1.94 -18.02
CA ASP A 137 9.76 3.28 -18.50
C ASP A 137 8.78 4.33 -17.97
N MET A 138 7.49 3.98 -17.91
CA MET A 138 6.49 4.85 -17.29
C MET A 138 6.71 4.98 -15.78
N VAL A 139 7.01 3.89 -15.07
CA VAL A 139 7.34 3.94 -13.64
C VAL A 139 8.51 4.89 -13.40
N GLU A 140 9.61 4.75 -14.17
CA GLU A 140 10.76 5.64 -14.09
C GLU A 140 10.37 7.11 -14.31
N GLN A 141 9.64 7.39 -15.39
CA GLN A 141 9.23 8.75 -15.75
C GLN A 141 8.42 9.43 -14.63
N TYR A 142 7.40 8.73 -14.10
CA TYR A 142 6.53 9.27 -13.06
C TYR A 142 7.26 9.48 -11.74
N VAL A 143 8.01 8.48 -11.28
CA VAL A 143 8.82 8.58 -10.05
C VAL A 143 9.84 9.72 -10.16
N LYS A 144 10.60 9.79 -11.25
CA LYS A 144 11.62 10.82 -11.52
C LYS A 144 11.03 12.23 -11.52
N LYS A 145 9.83 12.40 -12.11
CA LYS A 145 9.13 13.69 -12.13
C LYS A 145 8.73 14.15 -10.73
N VAL A 146 8.16 13.24 -9.92
CA VAL A 146 7.77 13.54 -8.53
C VAL A 146 9.00 13.81 -7.66
N LYS A 147 10.05 12.98 -7.75
CA LYS A 147 11.30 13.17 -6.99
C LYS A 147 11.94 14.52 -7.22
N ARG A 148 11.84 15.08 -8.43
CA ARG A 148 12.34 16.44 -8.73
C ARG A 148 11.49 17.55 -8.13
N ALA A 149 10.23 17.29 -7.83
CA ALA A 149 9.28 18.29 -7.35
C ALA A 149 9.25 18.41 -5.82
N VAL A 150 9.62 17.35 -5.08
CA VAL A 150 9.49 17.29 -3.61
C VAL A 150 10.82 16.94 -2.94
N ARG A 151 10.91 17.26 -1.63
CA ARG A 151 12.07 16.93 -0.78
C ARG A 151 11.81 15.75 0.15
N ILE A 152 10.53 15.45 0.42
CA ILE A 152 10.12 14.33 1.27
C ILE A 152 10.31 12.99 0.54
N PRO A 153 10.44 11.86 1.27
CA PRO A 153 10.58 10.54 0.68
C PRO A 153 9.44 10.18 -0.26
N VAL A 154 9.78 9.48 -1.36
CA VAL A 154 8.86 8.97 -2.37
C VAL A 154 8.93 7.45 -2.40
N ILE A 155 7.79 6.80 -2.29
CA ILE A 155 7.58 5.35 -2.30
C ILE A 155 6.86 5.00 -3.61
N ALA A 156 7.42 4.08 -4.41
CA ALA A 156 6.73 3.55 -5.58
C ALA A 156 5.92 2.31 -5.18
N LYS A 157 4.58 2.36 -5.34
CA LYS A 157 3.70 1.20 -5.06
C LYS A 157 3.54 0.35 -6.31
N LEU A 158 4.02 -0.90 -6.21
CA LEU A 158 4.13 -1.83 -7.34
C LEU A 158 2.97 -2.81 -7.39
N THR A 159 2.61 -3.21 -8.62
CA THR A 159 1.58 -4.23 -8.89
C THR A 159 2.21 -5.60 -9.10
N PRO A 160 1.55 -6.69 -8.63
CA PRO A 160 1.96 -8.05 -8.96
C PRO A 160 1.47 -8.50 -10.35
N ASN A 161 0.64 -7.68 -11.02
CA ASN A 161 -0.07 -8.07 -12.25
C ASN A 161 0.80 -7.83 -13.50
N VAL A 162 2.04 -8.26 -13.45
CA VAL A 162 3.08 -8.19 -14.49
C VAL A 162 3.83 -9.51 -14.57
N ASN A 163 4.60 -9.73 -15.62
CA ASN A 163 5.41 -10.94 -15.77
C ASN A 163 6.58 -10.96 -14.77
N ASP A 164 7.24 -9.82 -14.61
CA ASP A 164 8.34 -9.65 -13.67
C ASP A 164 8.25 -8.30 -12.93
N ILE A 165 7.94 -8.37 -11.64
CA ILE A 165 7.84 -7.20 -10.76
C ILE A 165 9.22 -6.55 -10.50
N THR A 166 10.31 -7.27 -10.70
CA THR A 166 11.67 -6.77 -10.46
C THR A 166 12.06 -5.67 -11.42
N GLU A 167 11.57 -5.70 -12.66
CA GLU A 167 11.78 -4.64 -13.65
C GLU A 167 11.19 -3.31 -13.18
N LEU A 168 9.98 -3.35 -12.59
CA LEU A 168 9.35 -2.16 -12.02
C LEU A 168 10.11 -1.62 -10.80
N ALA A 169 10.64 -2.53 -9.97
CA ALA A 169 11.43 -2.15 -8.80
C ALA A 169 12.76 -1.49 -9.19
N LYS A 170 13.46 -2.03 -10.20
CA LYS A 170 14.67 -1.43 -10.79
C LYS A 170 14.39 -0.03 -11.33
N ALA A 171 13.36 0.11 -12.16
CA ALA A 171 12.96 1.40 -12.72
C ALA A 171 12.67 2.45 -11.62
N ALA A 172 11.99 2.04 -10.53
CA ALA A 172 11.74 2.92 -9.40
C ALA A 172 13.04 3.34 -8.69
N GLU A 173 13.98 2.41 -8.47
CA GLU A 173 15.28 2.70 -7.85
C GLU A 173 16.15 3.61 -8.74
N GLU A 174 16.22 3.37 -10.04
CA GLU A 174 16.91 4.18 -11.02
C GLU A 174 16.36 5.62 -11.08
N ALA A 175 15.04 5.75 -10.93
CA ALA A 175 14.35 7.03 -10.80
C ALA A 175 14.55 7.72 -9.43
N LYS A 176 15.36 7.11 -8.53
CA LYS A 176 15.65 7.61 -7.17
C LYS A 176 14.44 7.62 -6.23
N ALA A 177 13.53 6.65 -6.37
CA ALA A 177 12.58 6.36 -5.29
C ALA A 177 13.35 6.09 -3.98
N ASP A 178 12.81 6.53 -2.85
CA ASP A 178 13.43 6.27 -1.54
C ASP A 178 13.07 4.88 -1.00
N MET A 179 11.95 4.33 -1.46
CA MET A 179 11.43 3.01 -1.08
C MET A 179 10.50 2.49 -2.17
N VAL A 180 10.21 1.19 -2.13
CA VAL A 180 9.08 0.59 -2.84
C VAL A 180 8.09 -0.02 -1.85
N SER A 181 6.81 -0.10 -2.22
CA SER A 181 5.81 -0.89 -1.52
C SER A 181 5.25 -1.95 -2.47
N ALA A 182 5.21 -3.20 -2.03
CA ALA A 182 4.76 -4.34 -2.80
C ALA A 182 4.05 -5.37 -1.89
N ILE A 183 2.85 -5.79 -2.28
CA ILE A 183 2.23 -5.64 -3.59
C ILE A 183 0.89 -4.86 -3.49
N ASN A 184 0.43 -4.27 -4.58
CA ASN A 184 -0.96 -3.88 -4.73
C ASN A 184 -1.81 -5.15 -4.90
N THR A 185 -3.14 -5.02 -5.06
CA THR A 185 -4.05 -6.16 -5.22
C THR A 185 -3.71 -7.02 -6.44
N ALA A 186 -3.85 -8.34 -6.29
CA ALA A 186 -3.67 -9.31 -7.37
C ALA A 186 -4.94 -9.41 -8.25
N GLY A 187 -4.81 -9.88 -9.48
CA GLY A 187 -5.94 -10.08 -10.37
C GLY A 187 -5.86 -9.30 -11.67
N PRO A 188 -6.99 -9.06 -12.36
CA PRO A 188 -8.37 -8.98 -11.83
C PRO A 188 -9.00 -10.34 -11.51
N GLY A 189 -9.81 -10.38 -10.44
CA GLY A 189 -10.69 -11.50 -10.12
C GLY A 189 -12.15 -11.17 -10.42
N MET A 190 -13.01 -12.21 -10.43
CA MET A 190 -14.45 -12.12 -10.59
C MET A 190 -15.14 -13.14 -9.69
N GLU A 191 -16.32 -12.77 -9.18
CA GLU A 191 -17.24 -13.71 -8.53
C GLU A 191 -18.64 -13.53 -9.12
N ILE A 192 -19.31 -14.66 -9.36
CA ILE A 192 -20.65 -14.70 -9.95
C ILE A 192 -21.63 -15.22 -8.87
N ASN A 193 -22.70 -14.47 -8.65
CA ASN A 193 -23.85 -14.99 -7.91
C ASN A 193 -24.62 -15.92 -8.84
N ILE A 194 -24.64 -17.21 -8.51
CA ILE A 194 -25.22 -18.24 -9.36
C ILE A 194 -26.74 -18.18 -9.39
N GLU A 195 -27.36 -17.73 -8.29
CA GLU A 195 -28.83 -17.59 -8.20
C GLU A 195 -29.32 -16.39 -9.01
N ALA A 196 -28.55 -15.30 -9.03
CA ALA A 196 -28.86 -14.11 -9.80
C ALA A 196 -28.32 -14.18 -11.25
N ALA A 197 -27.50 -15.18 -11.58
CA ALA A 197 -26.77 -15.31 -12.85
C ALA A 197 -26.03 -14.00 -13.26
N ALA A 198 -25.41 -13.33 -12.29
CA ALA A 198 -24.79 -12.01 -12.47
C ALA A 198 -23.48 -11.86 -11.67
N PRO A 199 -22.54 -10.99 -12.13
CA PRO A 199 -21.38 -10.62 -11.34
C PRO A 199 -21.76 -10.00 -10.00
N VAL A 200 -21.05 -10.37 -8.92
CA VAL A 200 -21.33 -9.83 -7.57
C VAL A 200 -20.91 -8.37 -7.47
N LEU A 201 -19.73 -8.00 -7.99
CA LEU A 201 -19.31 -6.60 -8.03
C LEU A 201 -20.00 -5.85 -9.18
N ALA A 202 -20.47 -4.63 -8.93
CA ALA A 202 -21.06 -3.77 -9.97
C ALA A 202 -20.08 -3.49 -11.13
N ASN A 203 -18.77 -3.41 -10.85
CA ASN A 203 -17.70 -3.27 -11.85
C ASN A 203 -17.34 -4.59 -12.53
N LYS A 204 -18.00 -5.71 -12.22
CA LYS A 204 -17.74 -7.08 -12.68
C LYS A 204 -16.42 -7.66 -12.16
N PHE A 205 -15.32 -6.96 -12.33
CA PHE A 205 -13.97 -7.36 -11.93
C PHE A 205 -13.46 -6.53 -10.76
N GLY A 206 -12.63 -7.13 -9.90
CA GLY A 206 -11.99 -6.47 -8.77
C GLY A 206 -10.58 -6.96 -8.50
N GLY A 207 -9.82 -6.20 -7.73
CA GLY A 207 -8.52 -6.61 -7.22
C GLY A 207 -8.68 -7.47 -5.97
N ILE A 208 -7.93 -8.56 -5.90
CA ILE A 208 -7.94 -9.53 -4.79
C ILE A 208 -6.91 -9.11 -3.74
N SER A 209 -7.32 -9.17 -2.47
CA SER A 209 -6.48 -8.96 -1.27
C SER A 209 -6.83 -10.02 -0.21
N GLY A 210 -6.23 -9.93 0.97
CA GLY A 210 -6.49 -10.88 2.05
C GLY A 210 -5.54 -12.08 2.06
N PRO A 211 -5.82 -13.10 2.89
CA PRO A 211 -4.90 -14.23 3.13
C PRO A 211 -4.45 -14.95 1.86
N ALA A 212 -5.33 -15.08 0.87
CA ALA A 212 -5.06 -15.82 -0.37
C ALA A 212 -3.88 -15.25 -1.19
N ILE A 213 -3.58 -13.95 -1.08
CA ILE A 213 -2.46 -13.38 -1.86
C ILE A 213 -1.12 -13.39 -1.11
N LYS A 214 -1.05 -13.89 0.13
CA LYS A 214 0.20 -13.87 0.91
C LYS A 214 1.37 -14.56 0.20
N PRO A 215 1.23 -15.77 -0.37
CA PRO A 215 2.35 -16.41 -1.07
C PRO A 215 2.87 -15.59 -2.27
N LEU A 216 1.97 -14.91 -2.99
CA LEU A 216 2.35 -14.03 -4.09
C LEU A 216 3.11 -12.79 -3.60
N ALA A 217 2.67 -12.22 -2.48
CA ALA A 217 3.30 -11.07 -1.88
C ALA A 217 4.71 -11.39 -1.34
N VAL A 218 4.86 -12.50 -0.63
CA VAL A 218 6.16 -12.99 -0.11
C VAL A 218 7.13 -13.24 -1.26
N ALA A 219 6.71 -13.96 -2.30
CA ALA A 219 7.54 -14.23 -3.48
C ALA A 219 7.95 -12.93 -4.21
N SER A 220 7.04 -11.96 -4.31
CA SER A 220 7.33 -10.65 -4.92
C SER A 220 8.36 -9.86 -4.12
N VAL A 221 8.18 -9.77 -2.80
CA VAL A 221 9.12 -9.08 -1.90
C VAL A 221 10.49 -9.75 -1.93
N TYR A 222 10.54 -11.09 -1.91
CA TYR A 222 11.78 -11.86 -2.00
C TYR A 222 12.56 -11.51 -3.28
N LYS A 223 11.93 -11.56 -4.46
CA LYS A 223 12.55 -11.19 -5.75
C LYS A 223 13.00 -9.73 -5.80
N ILE A 224 12.17 -8.81 -5.27
CA ILE A 224 12.51 -7.38 -5.23
C ILE A 224 13.75 -7.14 -4.35
N TYR A 225 13.85 -7.81 -3.20
CA TYR A 225 14.97 -7.66 -2.28
C TYR A 225 16.31 -8.05 -2.90
N ASP A 226 16.34 -9.14 -3.71
CA ASP A 226 17.53 -9.53 -4.48
C ASP A 226 17.94 -8.51 -5.55
N THR A 227 16.99 -7.66 -5.95
CA THR A 227 17.12 -6.82 -7.14
C THR A 227 17.53 -5.39 -6.80
N VAL A 228 16.95 -4.80 -5.75
CA VAL A 228 17.14 -3.38 -5.39
C VAL A 228 17.75 -3.24 -3.99
N LYS A 229 18.33 -2.05 -3.72
CA LYS A 229 18.95 -1.73 -2.41
C LYS A 229 18.08 -0.80 -1.56
N ILE A 230 17.04 -0.22 -2.15
CA ILE A 230 16.10 0.64 -1.42
C ILE A 230 15.15 -0.20 -0.54
N PRO A 231 14.71 0.33 0.63
CA PRO A 231 13.82 -0.39 1.54
C PRO A 231 12.49 -0.78 0.91
N ILE A 232 11.92 -1.89 1.37
CA ILE A 232 10.65 -2.44 0.88
C ILE A 232 9.61 -2.41 2.01
N ILE A 233 8.40 -1.91 1.71
CA ILE A 233 7.22 -2.13 2.55
C ILE A 233 6.48 -3.34 1.96
N GLY A 234 6.54 -4.48 2.65
CA GLY A 234 5.88 -5.72 2.22
C GLY A 234 4.39 -5.69 2.53
N ILE A 235 3.54 -5.90 1.52
CA ILE A 235 2.08 -5.80 1.62
C ILE A 235 1.44 -7.03 0.98
N GLY A 236 0.51 -7.68 1.70
CA GLY A 236 -0.34 -8.75 1.15
C GLY A 236 -0.52 -9.92 2.11
N GLY A 237 -1.75 -10.13 2.57
CA GLY A 237 -2.19 -11.30 3.31
C GLY A 237 -1.64 -11.44 4.73
N ILE A 238 -1.05 -10.42 5.32
CA ILE A 238 -0.51 -10.43 6.68
C ILE A 238 -1.68 -10.36 7.68
N THR A 239 -1.85 -11.40 8.49
CA THR A 239 -2.93 -11.54 9.47
C THR A 239 -2.42 -11.94 10.87
N THR A 240 -1.16 -12.40 10.97
CA THR A 240 -0.52 -12.82 12.21
C THR A 240 0.90 -12.26 12.32
N GLY A 241 1.50 -12.32 13.52
CA GLY A 241 2.90 -11.97 13.71
C GLY A 241 3.87 -12.88 12.94
N ARG A 242 3.50 -14.14 12.72
CA ARG A 242 4.30 -15.05 11.88
C ARG A 242 4.31 -14.62 10.43
N ASP A 243 3.16 -14.17 9.88
CA ASP A 243 3.10 -13.64 8.51
C ASP A 243 3.96 -12.38 8.36
N ALA A 244 3.95 -11.51 9.38
CA ALA A 244 4.77 -10.30 9.39
C ALA A 244 6.27 -10.64 9.42
N ILE A 245 6.70 -11.61 10.24
CA ILE A 245 8.08 -12.09 10.29
C ILE A 245 8.50 -12.74 8.96
N GLU A 246 7.66 -13.60 8.39
CA GLU A 246 7.90 -14.22 7.07
C GLU A 246 8.16 -13.15 6.00
N MET A 247 7.33 -12.12 5.94
CA MET A 247 7.48 -11.01 5.00
C MET A 247 8.78 -10.22 5.22
N ILE A 248 9.20 -10.03 6.49
CA ILE A 248 10.47 -9.38 6.83
C ILE A 248 11.65 -10.26 6.45
N MET A 249 11.59 -11.56 6.70
CA MET A 249 12.62 -12.52 6.29
C MET A 249 12.78 -12.59 4.76
N ALA A 250 11.69 -12.36 4.02
CA ALA A 250 11.74 -12.23 2.57
C ALA A 250 12.38 -10.91 2.08
N GLY A 251 12.66 -9.94 2.97
CA GLY A 251 13.36 -8.70 2.65
C GLY A 251 12.60 -7.41 2.95
N ALA A 252 11.37 -7.47 3.49
CA ALA A 252 10.63 -6.27 3.86
C ALA A 252 11.26 -5.57 5.06
N SER A 253 11.43 -4.25 4.99
CA SER A 253 11.88 -3.40 6.10
C SER A 253 10.72 -2.96 7.01
N ALA A 254 9.51 -2.97 6.48
CA ALA A 254 8.26 -2.74 7.18
C ALA A 254 7.15 -3.55 6.50
N VAL A 255 6.02 -3.73 7.18
CA VAL A 255 4.92 -4.56 6.69
C VAL A 255 3.60 -3.82 6.74
N GLY A 256 2.80 -3.96 5.69
CA GLY A 256 1.53 -3.28 5.53
C GLY A 256 0.35 -4.12 5.99
N ILE A 257 -0.44 -3.58 6.92
CA ILE A 257 -1.64 -4.20 7.47
C ILE A 257 -2.88 -3.54 6.85
N GLY A 258 -3.73 -4.34 6.22
CA GLY A 258 -4.96 -3.89 5.57
C GLY A 258 -6.14 -4.81 5.87
N SER A 259 -6.40 -5.80 5.02
CA SER A 259 -7.54 -6.73 5.13
C SER A 259 -7.65 -7.46 6.47
N ALA A 260 -6.54 -7.62 7.21
CA ALA A 260 -6.57 -8.18 8.56
C ALA A 260 -7.49 -7.40 9.51
N ILE A 261 -7.65 -6.09 9.30
CA ILE A 261 -8.57 -5.25 10.09
C ILE A 261 -10.03 -5.67 9.88
N TYR A 262 -10.40 -6.06 8.67
CA TYR A 262 -11.73 -6.57 8.38
C TYR A 262 -11.99 -7.89 9.13
N TYR A 263 -11.02 -8.81 9.11
CA TYR A 263 -11.19 -10.14 9.71
C TYR A 263 -11.08 -10.17 11.23
N GLN A 264 -10.26 -9.30 11.83
CA GLN A 264 -9.88 -9.39 13.24
C GLN A 264 -10.10 -8.09 14.04
N GLY A 265 -10.65 -7.03 13.41
CA GLY A 265 -10.76 -5.72 14.06
C GLY A 265 -9.43 -4.94 14.04
N ILE A 266 -9.50 -3.70 14.50
CA ILE A 266 -8.33 -2.80 14.50
C ILE A 266 -7.27 -3.19 15.53
N GLU A 267 -7.64 -3.98 16.52
CA GLU A 267 -6.77 -4.53 17.55
C GLU A 267 -5.71 -5.50 16.98
N VAL A 268 -5.87 -5.90 15.74
CA VAL A 268 -4.91 -6.78 15.02
C VAL A 268 -3.49 -6.23 15.03
N PHE A 269 -3.28 -4.91 15.05
CA PHE A 269 -1.95 -4.31 15.19
C PHE A 269 -1.27 -4.71 16.52
N ASN A 270 -2.01 -4.61 17.63
CA ASN A 270 -1.49 -5.03 18.95
C ASN A 270 -1.17 -6.52 18.97
N LYS A 271 -2.06 -7.34 18.41
CA LYS A 271 -1.90 -8.79 18.32
C LYS A 271 -0.67 -9.17 17.53
N ILE A 272 -0.52 -8.64 16.32
CA ILE A 272 0.64 -8.91 15.45
C ILE A 272 1.94 -8.50 16.14
N LEU A 273 2.01 -7.30 16.74
CA LEU A 273 3.21 -6.86 17.46
C LEU A 273 3.57 -7.80 18.61
N LYS A 274 2.58 -8.23 19.39
CA LYS A 274 2.81 -9.18 20.48
C LYS A 274 3.33 -10.51 19.95
N GLU A 275 2.69 -11.08 18.95
CA GLU A 275 3.09 -12.35 18.33
C GLU A 275 4.51 -12.26 17.72
N MET A 276 4.86 -11.12 17.11
CA MET A 276 6.22 -10.88 16.61
C MET A 276 7.23 -10.86 17.74
N GLN A 277 6.95 -10.14 18.84
CA GLN A 277 7.83 -10.07 19.99
C GLN A 277 8.00 -11.45 20.62
N ASP A 278 6.90 -12.16 20.88
CA ASP A 278 6.93 -13.51 21.47
C ASP A 278 7.77 -14.48 20.60
N TRP A 279 7.69 -14.37 19.27
CA TRP A 279 8.48 -15.17 18.36
C TRP A 279 9.96 -14.79 18.37
N MET A 280 10.28 -13.49 18.37
CA MET A 280 11.66 -12.98 18.42
C MET A 280 12.35 -13.40 19.71
N ASP A 281 11.67 -13.25 20.85
CA ASP A 281 12.21 -13.66 22.17
C ASP A 281 12.50 -15.16 22.20
N LYS A 282 11.57 -15.99 21.70
CA LYS A 282 11.74 -17.44 21.62
C LYS A 282 12.93 -17.86 20.74
N ASN A 283 13.25 -17.07 19.70
CA ASN A 283 14.31 -17.38 18.74
C ASN A 283 15.58 -16.54 18.95
N ASN A 284 15.70 -15.83 20.08
CA ASN A 284 16.86 -15.04 20.48
C ASN A 284 17.21 -13.87 19.53
N TYR A 285 16.20 -13.28 18.86
CA TYR A 285 16.37 -12.06 18.07
C TYR A 285 16.04 -10.82 18.90
N SER A 286 17.00 -9.89 19.05
CA SER A 286 16.80 -8.64 19.79
C SER A 286 16.37 -7.47 18.92
N LYS A 287 16.58 -7.54 17.61
CA LYS A 287 16.31 -6.45 16.66
C LYS A 287 15.64 -6.97 15.41
N ILE A 288 14.55 -6.33 15.03
CA ILE A 288 13.80 -6.69 13.80
C ILE A 288 14.67 -6.58 12.53
N LYS A 289 15.62 -5.64 12.51
CA LYS A 289 16.53 -5.45 11.39
C LYS A 289 17.41 -6.66 11.08
N ASP A 290 17.66 -7.50 12.08
CA ASP A 290 18.50 -8.69 11.94
C ASP A 290 17.74 -9.83 11.21
N LEU A 291 16.43 -9.68 11.04
CA LEU A 291 15.56 -10.59 10.30
C LEU A 291 15.40 -10.19 8.81
N ILE A 292 15.72 -8.94 8.45
CA ILE A 292 15.47 -8.44 7.09
C ILE A 292 16.32 -9.20 6.08
N GLY A 293 15.67 -9.96 5.19
CA GLY A 293 16.32 -10.70 4.13
C GLY A 293 17.07 -11.95 4.59
N ILE A 294 16.90 -12.40 5.83
CA ILE A 294 17.63 -13.57 6.36
C ILE A 294 17.33 -14.88 5.58
N ALA A 295 16.20 -14.93 4.88
CA ALA A 295 15.84 -16.07 4.06
C ALA A 295 16.64 -16.18 2.74
N HIS A 296 17.51 -15.19 2.42
CA HIS A 296 18.40 -15.18 1.26
C HIS A 296 19.81 -15.73 1.54
N GLN A 297 20.03 -16.27 2.73
CA GLN A 297 21.32 -16.87 3.12
C GLN A 297 21.46 -18.30 2.65
#